data_03464c497a89ef7ff76ad9274fec076e
#
_entry.id   03464c497a89ef7ff76ad9274fec076e
#
_cell.length_a   1.000
_cell.length_b   1.000
_cell.length_c   1.000
_cell.angle_alpha   90.00
_cell.angle_beta   90.00
_cell.angle_gamma   90.00
#
_symmetry.space_group_name_H-M   'P 1'
#
loop_
_entity.id
_entity.type
_entity.pdbx_description
1 polymer ?
#
loop_
_entity_poly.entity_id
_entity_poly.type
_entity_poly.pdbx_seq_one_letter_code
_entity_poly.pdbx_strand_id
1 'polypeptide(L)'
;MNTGVVSMRYAKALLAYAKAQGKEDVVYEEVKSLAVHYAEVPELRRAIENPVLDVEQKLNLLCEAAGGKTVSEELKRFFNLVLEEKREKFLQFMTWSYIDLYREDK
;
A
#
# COMPACT_ATOMS: atom_id res chain seq x y z
N MET A 1 -12.08 -14.26 8.92
CA MET A 1 -11.16 -14.16 7.78
C MET A 1 -9.73 -13.92 8.28
N ASN A 2 -8.80 -14.58 7.64
CA ASN A 2 -7.39 -14.47 8.06
C ASN A 2 -6.73 -13.25 7.39
N THR A 3 -6.41 -12.24 8.18
CA THR A 3 -5.79 -11.00 7.70
C THR A 3 -4.49 -11.28 6.95
N GLY A 4 -3.70 -12.24 7.43
CA GLY A 4 -2.43 -12.58 6.81
C GLY A 4 -2.60 -13.13 5.40
N VAL A 5 -3.63 -13.97 5.19
CA VAL A 5 -3.90 -14.56 3.87
C VAL A 5 -4.31 -13.48 2.88
N VAL A 6 -5.21 -12.60 3.28
CA VAL A 6 -5.69 -11.52 2.41
C VAL A 6 -4.54 -10.57 2.08
N SER A 7 -3.78 -10.16 3.09
CA SER A 7 -2.68 -9.22 2.90
C SER A 7 -1.60 -9.79 2.00
N MET A 8 -1.27 -11.06 2.17
CA MET A 8 -0.26 -11.72 1.33
C MET A 8 -0.72 -11.82 -0.12
N ARG A 9 -2.00 -12.13 -0.35
CA ARG A 9 -2.55 -12.21 -1.70
C ARG A 9 -2.41 -10.87 -2.44
N TYR A 10 -2.77 -9.78 -1.76
CA TYR A 10 -2.67 -8.45 -2.35
C TYR A 10 -1.21 -8.05 -2.59
N ALA A 11 -0.33 -8.37 -1.63
CA ALA A 11 1.09 -8.05 -1.75
C ALA A 11 1.74 -8.81 -2.90
N LYS A 12 1.39 -10.10 -3.07
CA LYS A 12 1.91 -10.90 -4.19
C LYS A 12 1.47 -10.32 -5.53
N ALA A 13 0.21 -9.89 -5.62
CA ALA A 13 -0.30 -9.30 -6.85
C ALA A 13 0.43 -8.00 -7.17
N LEU A 14 0.67 -7.17 -6.16
CA LEU A 14 1.39 -5.92 -6.34
C LEU A 14 2.82 -6.18 -6.82
N LEU A 15 3.51 -7.11 -6.18
CA LEU A 15 4.90 -7.43 -6.57
C LEU A 15 4.96 -7.95 -8.00
N ALA A 16 4.06 -8.86 -8.36
CA ALA A 16 4.01 -9.41 -9.72
C ALA A 16 3.75 -8.30 -10.75
N TYR A 17 2.82 -7.42 -10.45
CA TYR A 17 2.51 -6.31 -11.35
C TYR A 17 3.69 -5.34 -11.47
N ALA A 18 4.30 -4.99 -10.35
CA ALA A 18 5.44 -4.08 -10.34
C ALA A 18 6.61 -4.68 -11.12
N LYS A 19 6.88 -5.97 -10.96
CA LYS A 19 7.95 -6.66 -11.70
C LYS A 19 7.67 -6.65 -13.21
N ALA A 20 6.44 -6.89 -13.60
CA ALA A 20 6.05 -6.86 -15.01
C ALA A 20 6.29 -5.49 -15.63
N GLN A 21 6.21 -4.43 -14.84
CA GLN A 21 6.43 -3.06 -15.31
C GLN A 21 7.86 -2.58 -15.07
N GLY A 22 8.71 -3.42 -14.47
CA GLY A 22 10.08 -3.03 -14.14
C GLY A 22 10.15 -1.98 -13.04
N LYS A 23 9.15 -1.95 -12.15
CA LYS A 23 9.02 -0.93 -11.11
C LYS A 23 9.09 -1.49 -9.70
N GLU A 24 9.49 -2.75 -9.52
CA GLU A 24 9.46 -3.37 -8.20
C GLU A 24 10.33 -2.64 -7.18
N ASP A 25 11.47 -2.10 -7.62
CA ASP A 25 12.37 -1.38 -6.73
C ASP A 25 11.77 -0.03 -6.33
N VAL A 26 11.15 0.67 -7.28
CA VAL A 26 10.50 1.95 -7.02
C VAL A 26 9.35 1.75 -6.04
N VAL A 27 8.51 0.76 -6.30
CA VAL A 27 7.37 0.45 -5.43
C VAL A 27 7.84 0.05 -4.04
N TYR A 28 8.95 -0.68 -3.95
CA TYR A 28 9.52 -1.07 -2.65
C TYR A 28 9.84 0.15 -1.80
N GLU A 29 10.53 1.14 -2.38
CA GLU A 29 10.86 2.35 -1.63
C GLU A 29 9.62 3.12 -1.21
N GLU A 30 8.61 3.18 -2.08
CA GLU A 30 7.36 3.84 -1.78
C GLU A 30 6.59 3.13 -0.66
N VAL A 31 6.56 1.81 -0.71
CA VAL A 31 5.89 1.00 0.32
C VAL A 31 6.61 1.14 1.66
N LYS A 32 7.95 1.20 1.65
CA LYS A 32 8.71 1.44 2.88
C LYS A 32 8.36 2.78 3.49
N SER A 33 8.28 3.82 2.68
CA SER A 33 7.91 5.15 3.15
C SER A 33 6.52 5.12 3.80
N LEU A 34 5.58 4.46 3.15
CA LEU A 34 4.23 4.32 3.68
C LEU A 34 4.23 3.58 5.01
N ALA A 35 5.00 2.49 5.10
CA ALA A 35 5.05 1.70 6.32
C ALA A 35 5.58 2.52 7.49
N VAL A 36 6.61 3.35 7.25
CA VAL A 36 7.16 4.22 8.28
C VAL A 36 6.12 5.24 8.76
N HIS A 37 5.45 5.88 7.81
CA HIS A 37 4.43 6.88 8.16
C HIS A 37 3.26 6.26 8.92
N TYR A 38 2.85 5.06 8.55
CA TYR A 38 1.80 4.35 9.25
C TYR A 38 2.16 4.07 10.70
N ALA A 39 3.43 3.73 10.94
CA ALA A 39 3.90 3.45 12.28
C ALA A 39 4.07 4.73 13.13
N GLU A 40 4.52 5.82 12.50
CA GLU A 40 4.87 7.03 13.22
C GLU A 40 3.75 8.06 13.31
N VAL A 41 2.76 7.99 12.43
CA VAL A 41 1.66 8.96 12.38
C VAL A 41 0.32 8.24 12.54
N PRO A 42 -0.14 8.03 13.78
CA PRO A 42 -1.41 7.32 14.01
C PRO A 42 -2.61 7.97 13.34
N GLU A 43 -2.57 9.28 13.16
CA GLU A 43 -3.66 10.01 12.49
C GLU A 43 -3.85 9.58 11.05
N LEU A 44 -2.77 9.20 10.39
CA LEU A 44 -2.86 8.72 9.01
C LEU A 44 -3.71 7.45 8.93
N ARG A 45 -3.41 6.49 9.79
CA ARG A 45 -4.15 5.23 9.81
C ARG A 45 -5.63 5.46 10.16
N ARG A 46 -5.88 6.34 11.13
CA ARG A 46 -7.26 6.65 11.50
C ARG A 46 -8.03 7.27 10.34
N ALA A 47 -7.37 8.15 9.59
CA ALA A 47 -8.02 8.78 8.44
C ALA A 47 -8.33 7.75 7.36
N ILE A 48 -7.40 6.85 7.09
CA ILE A 48 -7.60 5.83 6.05
C ILE A 48 -8.74 4.88 6.44
N GLU A 49 -8.88 4.56 7.72
CA GLU A 49 -9.94 3.66 8.20
C GLU A 49 -11.24 4.38 8.48
N ASN A 50 -11.29 5.70 8.36
CA ASN A 50 -12.47 6.49 8.64
C ASN A 50 -13.50 6.34 7.52
N PRO A 51 -14.70 5.80 7.80
CA PRO A 51 -15.70 5.58 6.75
C PRO A 51 -16.29 6.87 6.18
N VAL A 52 -16.08 8.01 6.84
CA VAL A 52 -16.61 9.29 6.36
C VAL A 52 -15.81 9.83 5.18
N LEU A 53 -14.49 9.55 5.14
CA LEU A 53 -13.65 10.01 4.05
C LEU A 53 -13.90 9.18 2.79
N ASP A 54 -13.94 9.85 1.64
CA ASP A 54 -14.17 9.14 0.38
C ASP A 54 -12.85 8.56 -0.16
N VAL A 55 -12.97 7.79 -1.25
CA VAL A 55 -11.83 7.09 -1.86
C VAL A 55 -10.76 8.08 -2.31
N GLU A 56 -11.18 9.18 -2.93
CA GLU A 56 -10.23 10.16 -3.46
C GLU A 56 -9.41 10.82 -2.35
N GLN A 57 -10.07 11.17 -1.25
CA GLN A 57 -9.38 11.77 -0.11
C GLN A 57 -8.36 10.80 0.50
N LYS A 58 -8.77 9.54 0.65
CA LYS A 58 -7.87 8.50 1.18
C LYS A 58 -6.72 8.24 0.23
N LEU A 59 -6.99 8.20 -1.06
CA LEU A 59 -5.96 7.99 -2.07
C LEU A 59 -4.89 9.07 -2.00
N ASN A 60 -5.30 10.33 -1.88
CA ASN A 60 -4.37 11.45 -1.78
C ASN A 60 -3.47 11.32 -0.54
N LEU A 61 -4.06 10.93 0.59
CA LEU A 61 -3.29 10.75 1.82
C LEU A 61 -2.26 9.65 1.68
N LEU A 62 -2.66 8.53 1.07
CA LEU A 62 -1.74 7.40 0.87
C LEU A 62 -0.62 7.76 -0.07
N CYS A 63 -0.91 8.49 -1.14
CA CYS A 63 0.12 8.91 -2.09
C CYS A 63 1.12 9.84 -1.42
N GLU A 64 0.67 10.77 -0.61
CA GLU A 64 1.57 11.66 0.11
C GLU A 64 2.48 10.89 1.05
N ALA A 65 1.93 9.90 1.76
CA ALA A 65 2.72 9.10 2.70
C ALA A 65 3.73 8.21 1.99
N ALA A 66 3.42 7.80 0.75
CA ALA A 66 4.29 6.89 0.01
C ALA A 66 5.37 7.60 -0.81
N GLY A 67 5.19 8.88 -1.13
CA GLY A 67 6.21 9.56 -1.92
C GLY A 67 5.75 10.88 -2.53
N GLY A 68 4.56 11.31 -2.19
CA GLY A 68 4.05 12.58 -2.68
C GLY A 68 3.70 12.55 -4.16
N LYS A 69 4.13 13.58 -4.87
CA LYS A 69 3.78 13.74 -6.28
C LYS A 69 4.47 12.75 -7.20
N THR A 70 5.52 12.09 -6.70
CA THR A 70 6.31 11.17 -7.52
C THR A 70 5.93 9.71 -7.34
N VAL A 71 4.83 9.45 -6.65
CA VAL A 71 4.36 8.08 -6.44
C VAL A 71 4.09 7.40 -7.79
N SER A 72 4.53 6.14 -7.92
CA SER A 72 4.37 5.39 -9.14
C SER A 72 2.91 5.11 -9.47
N GLU A 73 2.61 4.98 -10.75
CA GLU A 73 1.27 4.65 -11.21
C GLU A 73 0.84 3.27 -10.70
N GLU A 74 1.80 2.35 -10.62
CA GLU A 74 1.55 1.00 -10.13
C GLU A 74 1.02 1.02 -8.70
N LEU A 75 1.63 1.81 -7.83
CA LEU A 75 1.20 1.89 -6.44
C LEU A 75 -0.13 2.63 -6.31
N LYS A 76 -0.36 3.67 -7.12
CA LYS A 76 -1.64 4.37 -7.13
C LYS A 76 -2.78 3.43 -7.48
N ARG A 77 -2.59 2.59 -8.49
CA ARG A 77 -3.60 1.63 -8.90
C ARG A 77 -3.86 0.62 -7.80
N PHE A 78 -2.80 0.19 -7.11
CA PHE A 78 -2.93 -0.72 -5.98
C PHE A 78 -3.77 -0.09 -4.87
N PHE A 79 -3.46 1.16 -4.50
CA PHE A 79 -4.22 1.86 -3.47
C PHE A 79 -5.69 1.98 -3.87
N ASN A 80 -5.94 2.35 -5.12
CA ASN A 80 -7.31 2.50 -5.59
C ASN A 80 -8.08 1.18 -5.49
N LEU A 81 -7.44 0.08 -5.88
CA LEU A 81 -8.05 -1.25 -5.78
C LEU A 81 -8.37 -1.59 -4.33
N VAL A 82 -7.42 -1.38 -3.42
CA VAL A 82 -7.61 -1.68 -2.00
C VAL A 82 -8.78 -0.88 -1.43
N LEU A 83 -8.87 0.40 -1.78
CA LEU A 83 -9.92 1.27 -1.29
C LEU A 83 -11.28 0.90 -1.87
N GLU A 84 -11.33 0.58 -3.16
CA GLU A 84 -12.58 0.17 -3.81
C GLU A 84 -13.09 -1.15 -3.28
N GLU A 85 -12.19 -2.07 -2.94
CA GLU A 85 -12.53 -3.37 -2.37
C GLU A 85 -12.80 -3.29 -0.88
N LYS A 86 -12.63 -2.10 -0.29
CA LYS A 86 -12.84 -1.84 1.14
C LYS A 86 -11.95 -2.71 2.01
N ARG A 87 -10.68 -2.88 1.60
CA ARG A 87 -9.67 -3.65 2.32
C ARG A 87 -8.63 -2.78 3.00
N GLU A 88 -8.89 -1.48 3.14
CA GLU A 88 -7.91 -0.55 3.70
C GLU A 88 -7.50 -0.89 5.13
N LYS A 89 -8.31 -1.63 5.86
CA LYS A 89 -7.95 -2.07 7.22
C LYS A 89 -6.75 -3.00 7.22
N PHE A 90 -6.49 -3.66 6.09
CA PHE A 90 -5.38 -4.61 5.97
C PHE A 90 -4.14 -3.97 5.36
N LEU A 91 -4.20 -2.67 5.06
CA LEU A 91 -3.14 -2.01 4.29
C LEU A 91 -1.78 -2.09 4.96
N GLN A 92 -1.71 -1.92 6.27
CA GLN A 92 -0.45 -2.02 7.01
C GLN A 92 0.18 -3.41 6.84
N PHE A 93 -0.64 -4.45 6.94
CA PHE A 93 -0.15 -5.82 6.75
C PHE A 93 0.26 -6.07 5.30
N MET A 94 -0.42 -5.44 4.35
CA MET A 94 -0.05 -5.54 2.94
C MET A 94 1.32 -4.91 2.69
N THR A 95 1.62 -3.78 3.33
CA THR A 95 2.93 -3.14 3.18
C THR A 95 4.03 -4.04 3.74
N TRP A 96 3.82 -4.60 4.91
CA TRP A 96 4.80 -5.52 5.51
C TRP A 96 4.99 -6.77 4.66
N SER A 97 3.90 -7.32 4.13
CA SER A 97 3.98 -8.50 3.27
C SER A 97 4.77 -8.22 2.00
N TYR A 98 4.54 -7.06 1.37
CA TYR A 98 5.30 -6.67 0.18
C TYR A 98 6.78 -6.56 0.48
N ILE A 99 7.13 -5.92 1.60
CA ILE A 99 8.52 -5.74 1.99
C ILE A 99 9.19 -7.11 2.18
N ASP A 100 8.51 -8.03 2.87
CA ASP A 100 9.05 -9.38 3.08
C ASP A 100 9.22 -10.14 1.77
N LEU A 101 8.22 -10.09 0.90
CA LEU A 101 8.29 -10.78 -0.40
C LEU A 101 9.38 -10.21 -1.28
N TYR A 102 9.53 -8.89 -1.29
CA TYR A 102 10.59 -8.25 -2.06
C TYR A 102 11.97 -8.69 -1.59
N ARG A 103 12.18 -8.72 -0.28
CA ARG A 103 13.46 -9.13 0.29
C ARG A 103 13.78 -10.58 0.01
N GLU A 104 12.79 -11.46 0.04
CA GLU A 104 12.99 -12.86 -0.31
C GLU A 104 13.37 -13.03 -1.78
N ASP A 105 12.78 -12.21 -2.65
CA ASP A 105 13.02 -12.26 -4.08
C ASP A 105 14.42 -11.76 -4.46
N LYS A 106 14.99 -10.89 -3.64
CA LYS A 106 16.32 -10.33 -3.86
C LYS A 106 17.35 -11.09 -3.02
#